data_8b17fd2bc026f2ecf2aa7579cdc7daee
#
_entry.id   8b17fd2bc026f2ecf2aa7579cdc7daee
#
_cell.length_a   1.000
_cell.length_b   1.000
_cell.length_c   1.000
_cell.angle_alpha   90.00
_cell.angle_beta   90.00
_cell.angle_gamma   90.00
#
_symmetry.space_group_name_H-M   'P 1'
#
loop_
_entity.id
_entity.type
_entity.pdbx_description
1 polymer ?
#
loop_
_entity_poly.entity_id
_entity_poly.type
_entity_poly.pdbx_seq_one_letter_code
_entity_poly.pdbx_strand_id
1 'polypeptide(L)'
;MARLSDSEIEARLAEHSGWERAGDAIRKSFRRGDFVGSVEFARMLVEPAEAMGHHPDLEISWDTVTVSISTHSEGGVTAADFELAAKIDALA
;
A
#
# COMPACT_ATOMS: atom_id res chain seq x y z
N MET A 1 15.83 -5.35 -1.37
CA MET A 1 15.65 -4.55 -2.60
C MET A 1 16.19 -3.15 -2.41
N ALA A 2 16.79 -2.59 -3.45
CA ALA A 2 17.33 -1.24 -3.37
C ALA A 2 16.20 -0.19 -3.42
N ARG A 3 16.41 0.90 -2.69
CA ARG A 3 15.49 2.02 -2.71
C ARG A 3 15.42 2.64 -4.11
N LEU A 4 14.23 2.92 -4.59
CA LEU A 4 14.01 3.54 -5.87
C LEU A 4 14.34 5.04 -5.84
N SER A 5 14.80 5.58 -6.97
CA SER A 5 15.00 7.01 -7.11
C SER A 5 13.65 7.73 -7.22
N ASP A 6 13.67 9.05 -7.04
CA ASP A 6 12.44 9.85 -7.17
C ASP A 6 11.80 9.68 -8.54
N SER A 7 12.59 9.67 -9.61
CA SER A 7 12.06 9.50 -10.97
C SER A 7 11.49 8.10 -11.19
N GLU A 8 12.09 7.07 -10.60
CA GLU A 8 11.57 5.70 -10.69
C GLU A 8 10.23 5.57 -9.95
N ILE A 9 10.13 6.21 -8.78
CA ILE A 9 8.87 6.22 -8.03
C ILE A 9 7.78 6.91 -8.84
N GLU A 10 8.06 8.07 -9.41
CA GLU A 10 7.11 8.81 -10.25
C GLU A 10 6.61 7.95 -11.43
N ALA A 11 7.54 7.27 -12.11
CA ALA A 11 7.18 6.44 -13.25
C ALA A 11 6.26 5.28 -12.83
N ARG A 12 6.53 4.66 -11.69
CA ARG A 12 5.71 3.55 -11.20
C ARG A 12 4.34 4.03 -10.70
N LEU A 13 4.29 5.19 -10.06
CA LEU A 13 3.01 5.76 -9.61
C LEU A 13 2.08 6.02 -10.80
N ALA A 14 2.62 6.40 -11.94
CA ALA A 14 1.82 6.61 -13.15
C ALA A 14 1.12 5.33 -13.61
N GLU A 15 1.65 4.17 -13.26
CA GLU A 15 1.07 2.86 -13.60
C GLU A 15 0.21 2.26 -12.49
N HIS A 16 0.12 2.94 -11.34
CA HIS A 16 -0.62 2.44 -10.17
C HIS A 16 -1.63 3.50 -9.73
N SER A 17 -2.78 3.50 -10.41
CA SER A 17 -3.83 4.51 -10.20
C SER A 17 -4.27 4.59 -8.74
N GLY A 18 -4.37 5.80 -8.23
CA GLY A 18 -4.83 6.06 -6.87
C GLY A 18 -3.74 6.05 -5.80
N TRP A 19 -2.56 5.53 -6.13
CA TRP A 19 -1.43 5.58 -5.22
C TRP A 19 -0.68 6.89 -5.37
N GLU A 20 -0.25 7.45 -4.26
CA GLU A 20 0.53 8.69 -4.25
C GLU A 20 1.70 8.56 -3.29
N ARG A 21 2.72 9.35 -3.50
CA ARG A 21 3.86 9.38 -2.61
C ARG A 21 3.53 10.18 -1.36
N ALA A 22 3.91 9.64 -0.20
CA ALA A 22 3.78 10.31 1.09
C ALA A 22 5.10 10.12 1.84
N GLY A 23 6.05 11.05 1.65
CA GLY A 23 7.38 10.94 2.25
C GLY A 23 8.14 9.71 1.75
N ASP A 24 8.47 8.81 2.67
CA ASP A 24 9.19 7.57 2.37
C ASP A 24 8.25 6.40 2.07
N ALA A 25 6.98 6.69 1.81
CA ALA A 25 5.96 5.67 1.57
C ALA A 25 5.14 6.01 0.34
N ILE A 26 4.39 5.01 -0.13
CA ILE A 26 3.29 5.23 -1.07
C ILE A 26 2.01 4.92 -0.31
N ARG A 27 0.91 5.61 -0.63
CA ARG A 27 -0.34 5.40 0.07
C ARG A 27 -1.55 5.57 -0.83
N LYS A 28 -2.64 4.92 -0.43
CA LYS A 28 -3.93 4.99 -1.11
C LYS A 28 -5.03 4.75 -0.09
N SER A 29 -6.14 5.47 -0.25
CA SER A 29 -7.33 5.28 0.56
C SER A 29 -8.38 4.50 -0.21
N PHE A 30 -9.04 3.55 0.48
CA PHE A 30 -10.05 2.68 -0.10
C PHE A 30 -11.36 2.87 0.66
N ARG A 31 -12.41 3.28 -0.05
CA ARG A 31 -13.73 3.41 0.56
C ARG A 31 -14.43 2.06 0.53
N ARG A 32 -14.89 1.61 1.69
CA ARG A 32 -15.45 0.27 1.85
C ARG A 32 -16.92 0.25 2.27
N GLY A 33 -17.55 1.40 2.31
CA GLY A 33 -18.99 1.53 2.52
C GLY A 33 -19.43 1.70 3.96
N ASP A 34 -18.82 0.96 4.90
CA ASP A 34 -19.11 1.06 6.31
C ASP A 34 -17.91 0.51 7.13
N PHE A 35 -18.07 0.49 8.44
CA PHE A 35 -17.01 0.04 9.33
C PHE A 35 -16.72 -1.46 9.17
N VAL A 36 -17.78 -2.26 9.02
CA VAL A 36 -17.62 -3.71 8.80
C VAL A 36 -16.81 -3.96 7.51
N GLY A 37 -17.17 -3.25 6.44
CA GLY A 37 -16.45 -3.36 5.17
C GLY A 37 -15.00 -2.95 5.30
N SER A 38 -14.71 -1.92 6.09
CA SER A 38 -13.33 -1.47 6.34
C SER A 38 -12.53 -2.54 7.06
N VAL A 39 -13.07 -3.12 8.12
CA VAL A 39 -12.38 -4.17 8.89
C VAL A 39 -12.17 -5.42 8.04
N GLU A 40 -13.18 -5.81 7.26
CA GLU A 40 -13.08 -6.97 6.37
C GLU A 40 -12.00 -6.77 5.31
N PHE A 41 -11.93 -5.58 4.72
CA PHE A 41 -10.88 -5.28 3.75
C PHE A 41 -9.49 -5.36 4.39
N ALA A 42 -9.34 -4.76 5.58
CA ALA A 42 -8.06 -4.83 6.30
C ALA A 42 -7.65 -6.29 6.55
N ARG A 43 -8.60 -7.14 6.94
CA ARG A 43 -8.34 -8.55 7.18
C ARG A 43 -7.84 -9.26 5.92
N MET A 44 -8.41 -8.92 4.76
CA MET A 44 -8.00 -9.52 3.49
C MET A 44 -6.55 -9.20 3.12
N LEU A 45 -6.01 -8.10 3.63
CA LEU A 45 -4.63 -7.70 3.33
C LEU A 45 -3.59 -8.52 4.09
N VAL A 46 -4.00 -9.28 5.08
CA VAL A 46 -3.09 -10.11 5.88
C VAL A 46 -2.37 -11.12 4.99
N GLU A 47 -3.10 -11.79 4.11
CA GLU A 47 -2.51 -12.86 3.29
C GLU A 47 -1.38 -12.37 2.38
N PRO A 48 -1.56 -11.35 1.52
CA PRO A 48 -0.46 -10.90 0.67
C PRO A 48 0.69 -10.28 1.47
N ALA A 49 0.40 -9.60 2.57
CA ALA A 49 1.44 -9.01 3.41
C ALA A 49 2.30 -10.11 4.06
N GLU A 50 1.67 -11.15 4.60
CA GLU A 50 2.39 -12.25 5.21
C GLU A 50 3.15 -13.08 4.17
N ALA A 51 2.56 -13.29 3.00
CA ALA A 51 3.21 -14.04 1.92
C ALA A 51 4.50 -13.36 1.44
N MET A 52 4.50 -12.04 1.41
CA MET A 52 5.66 -11.25 1.00
C MET A 52 6.62 -10.97 2.16
N GLY A 53 6.19 -11.17 3.41
CA GLY A 53 6.94 -10.70 4.56
C GLY A 53 7.09 -9.19 4.55
N HIS A 54 6.10 -8.47 4.02
CA HIS A 54 6.15 -7.03 3.82
C HIS A 54 4.83 -6.44 4.31
N HIS A 55 4.88 -5.65 5.38
CA HIS A 55 3.69 -5.26 6.12
C HIS A 55 3.35 -3.79 5.90
N PRO A 56 2.13 -3.48 5.42
CA PRO A 56 1.69 -2.10 5.28
C PRO A 56 1.25 -1.53 6.62
N ASP A 57 1.23 -0.21 6.72
CA ASP A 57 0.56 0.47 7.81
C ASP A 57 -0.88 0.71 7.39
N LEU A 58 -1.81 0.45 8.28
CA LEU A 58 -3.24 0.59 8.00
C LEU A 58 -3.88 1.56 8.98
N GLU A 59 -4.70 2.47 8.45
CA GLU A 59 -5.52 3.35 9.26
C GLU A 59 -6.97 3.13 8.84
N ILE A 60 -7.81 2.77 9.79
CA ILE A 60 -9.24 2.59 9.56
C ILE A 60 -9.98 3.78 10.14
N SER A 61 -10.71 4.49 9.29
CA SER A 61 -11.54 5.60 9.69
C SER A 61 -12.95 5.35 9.13
N TRP A 62 -13.82 4.80 9.96
CA TRP A 62 -15.19 4.42 9.62
C TRP A 62 -15.26 3.59 8.33
N ASP A 63 -15.60 4.19 7.20
CA ASP A 63 -15.81 3.50 5.93
C ASP A 63 -14.57 3.49 5.02
N THR A 64 -13.44 3.97 5.52
CA THR A 64 -12.24 4.16 4.70
C THR A 64 -11.03 3.48 5.34
N VAL A 65 -10.28 2.75 4.53
CA VAL A 65 -9.00 2.17 4.93
C VAL A 65 -7.90 2.89 4.15
N THR A 66 -6.97 3.53 4.86
CA THR A 66 -5.81 4.15 4.24
C THR A 66 -4.61 3.21 4.42
N VAL A 67 -4.00 2.84 3.31
CA VAL A 67 -2.88 1.92 3.27
C VAL A 67 -1.61 2.69 2.94
N SER A 68 -0.58 2.56 3.76
CA SER A 68 0.73 3.17 3.51
C SER A 68 1.78 2.08 3.50
N ILE A 69 2.63 2.07 2.47
CA ILE A 69 3.64 1.02 2.31
C ILE A 69 5.00 1.66 2.11
N SER A 70 5.98 1.18 2.87
CA SER A 70 7.38 1.57 2.67
C SER A 70 8.28 0.40 3.04
N THR A 71 9.53 0.44 2.62
CA THR A 71 10.51 -0.57 2.97
C THR A 71 11.46 0.02 4.02
N HIS A 72 11.12 -0.16 5.29
CA HIS A 72 11.85 0.45 6.39
C HIS A 72 13.34 0.10 6.38
N SER A 73 13.68 -1.13 6.05
CA SER A 73 15.07 -1.59 6.01
C SER A 73 15.91 -0.86 4.96
N GLU A 74 15.26 -0.27 3.94
CA GLU A 74 15.93 0.49 2.89
C GLU A 74 15.75 2.01 3.05
N GLY A 75 14.97 2.42 4.02
CA GLY A 75 14.72 3.83 4.30
C GLY A 75 13.84 4.53 3.28
N GLY A 76 13.01 3.80 2.55
CA GLY A 76 12.15 4.41 1.54
C GLY A 76 11.42 3.39 0.68
N VAL A 77 10.96 3.85 -0.47
CA VAL A 77 10.15 3.05 -1.39
C VAL A 77 11.04 2.15 -2.26
N THR A 78 10.65 0.89 -2.38
CA THR A 78 11.31 -0.09 -3.26
C THR A 78 10.27 -0.73 -4.19
N ALA A 79 10.73 -1.59 -5.09
CA ALA A 79 9.84 -2.34 -5.97
C ALA A 79 8.87 -3.23 -5.17
N ALA A 80 9.26 -3.69 -3.98
CA ALA A 80 8.39 -4.50 -3.12
C ALA A 80 7.12 -3.76 -2.71
N ASP A 81 7.21 -2.45 -2.51
CA ASP A 81 6.06 -1.63 -2.13
C ASP A 81 5.03 -1.60 -3.25
N PHE A 82 5.48 -1.46 -4.49
CA PHE A 82 4.60 -1.48 -5.65
C PHE A 82 4.03 -2.87 -5.93
N GLU A 83 4.81 -3.92 -5.67
CA GLU A 83 4.31 -5.28 -5.81
C GLU A 83 3.17 -5.54 -4.82
N LEU A 84 3.33 -5.12 -3.56
CA LEU A 84 2.28 -5.25 -2.57
C LEU A 84 1.08 -4.38 -2.93
N ALA A 85 1.31 -3.15 -3.40
CA ALA A 85 0.24 -2.25 -3.83
C ALA A 85 -0.63 -2.90 -4.91
N ALA A 86 -0.01 -3.56 -5.90
CA ALA A 86 -0.75 -4.24 -6.95
C ALA A 86 -1.59 -5.39 -6.40
N LYS A 87 -1.08 -6.14 -5.44
CA LYS A 87 -1.82 -7.24 -4.79
C LYS A 87 -3.00 -6.71 -3.99
N ILE A 88 -2.81 -5.60 -3.31
CA ILE A 88 -3.89 -4.95 -2.55
C ILE A 88 -4.97 -4.45 -3.50
N ASP A 89 -4.60 -3.79 -4.60
CA ASP A 89 -5.57 -3.32 -5.59
C ASP A 89 -6.40 -4.48 -6.16
N ALA A 90 -5.79 -5.64 -6.34
CA ALA A 90 -6.49 -6.80 -6.86
C ALA A 90 -7.58 -7.33 -5.91
N LEU A 91 -7.48 -7.01 -4.61
CA LEU A 91 -8.46 -7.41 -3.61
C LEU A 91 -9.54 -6.34 -3.38
N ALA A 92 -9.34 -5.14 -3.87
CA ALA A 92 -10.24 -4.02 -3.62
C ALA A 92 -11.58 -4.10 -4.38
#